data_23c9b38f51e93a4d8ab4329501a8c6e0
#
_entry.id   23c9b38f51e93a4d8ab4329501a8c6e0
#
_cell.length_a   1.000
_cell.length_b   1.000
_cell.length_c   1.000
_cell.angle_alpha   90.00
_cell.angle_beta   90.00
_cell.angle_gamma   90.00
#
_symmetry.space_group_name_H-M   'P 1'
#
loop_
_entity.id
_entity.type
_entity.pdbx_description
1 polymer ?
#
loop_
_entity_poly.entity_id
_entity_poly.type
_entity_poly.pdbx_seq_one_letter_code
_entity_poly.pdbx_strand_id
1 'polypeptide(L)' 'MKFELKGEHIALCDLLKTVGIAQTGGQGKVFVADGNVTVDGAIELRKTAKIRKGQVVACFGETIEVS' A
#
# COMPACT_ATOMS: atom_id res chain seq x y z
N MET A 1 -10.41 1.29 -5.01
CA MET A 1 -9.71 1.51 -6.28
C MET A 1 -8.95 0.26 -6.68
N LYS A 2 -8.61 0.17 -7.95
CA LYS A 2 -7.86 -0.98 -8.45
C LYS A 2 -6.50 -0.53 -8.94
N PHE A 3 -5.49 -1.34 -8.67
CA PHE A 3 -4.12 -1.10 -9.13
C PHE A 3 -3.64 -2.34 -9.89
N GLU A 4 -3.27 -2.15 -11.15
CA GLU A 4 -2.71 -3.21 -11.97
C GLU A 4 -1.20 -3.28 -11.74
N LEU A 5 -0.76 -4.35 -11.09
CA LEU A 5 0.65 -4.56 -10.79
C LEU A 5 1.36 -5.11 -12.02
N LYS A 6 2.44 -4.42 -12.41
CA LYS A 6 3.35 -4.91 -13.44
C LYS A 6 4.59 -5.42 -12.75
N GLY A 7 4.89 -6.71 -12.91
CA GLY A 7 5.98 -7.36 -12.21
C GLY A 7 5.49 -8.21 -11.06
N GLU A 8 6.39 -8.62 -10.17
CA GLU A 8 6.08 -9.58 -9.13
C GLU A 8 5.55 -8.95 -7.86
N HIS A 9 5.98 -7.74 -7.55
CA HIS A 9 5.56 -7.04 -6.34
C HIS A 9 5.82 -5.54 -6.46
N ILE A 10 5.25 -4.78 -5.53
CA ILE A 10 5.53 -3.37 -5.34
C ILE A 10 5.68 -3.12 -3.84
N ALA A 11 6.61 -2.24 -3.46
CA ALA A 11 6.76 -1.87 -2.05
C ALA A 11 5.51 -1.11 -1.59
N LEU A 12 5.06 -1.39 -0.36
CA LEU A 12 3.83 -0.80 0.17
C LEU A 12 3.83 0.73 0.10
N CYS A 13 4.93 1.38 0.51
CA CYS A 13 5.04 2.83 0.45
C CYS A 13 4.95 3.37 -0.98
N ASP A 14 5.50 2.64 -1.95
CA ASP A 14 5.44 3.03 -3.35
C ASP A 14 4.04 2.86 -3.92
N LEU A 15 3.32 1.83 -3.49
CA LEU A 15 1.92 1.64 -3.88
C LEU A 15 1.06 2.82 -3.43
N LEU A 16 1.22 3.24 -2.16
CA LEU A 16 0.47 4.38 -1.62
C LEU A 16 0.75 5.66 -2.40
N LYS A 17 1.99 5.88 -2.80
CA LYS A 17 2.36 7.02 -3.64
C LYS A 17 1.74 6.90 -5.03
N THR A 18 1.85 5.75 -5.65
CA THR A 18 1.40 5.54 -7.03
C THR A 18 -0.10 5.76 -7.19
N VAL A 19 -0.90 5.34 -6.22
CA VAL A 19 -2.36 5.52 -6.28
C VAL A 19 -2.82 6.89 -5.75
N GLY A 20 -1.91 7.72 -5.27
CA GLY A 20 -2.22 9.08 -4.86
C GLY A 20 -2.68 9.25 -3.41
N ILE A 21 -2.70 8.19 -2.60
CA ILE A 21 -3.01 8.31 -1.16
C ILE A 21 -1.88 9.05 -0.47
N ALA A 22 -0.63 8.75 -0.82
CA ALA A 22 0.54 9.50 -0.37
C ALA A 22 1.06 10.36 -1.52
N GLN A 23 1.55 11.55 -1.21
CA GLN A 23 2.11 12.44 -2.22
C GLN A 23 3.56 12.09 -2.56
N THR A 24 4.26 11.49 -1.59
CA THR A 24 5.66 11.06 -1.76
C THR A 24 5.85 9.68 -1.16
N GLY A 25 6.93 9.00 -1.54
CA GLY A 25 7.29 7.73 -0.93
C GLY A 25 7.56 7.87 0.56
N GLY A 26 8.17 8.99 0.98
CA GLY A 26 8.41 9.28 2.39
C GLY A 26 7.13 9.43 3.18
N GLN A 27 6.11 10.08 2.62
CA GLN A 27 4.80 10.18 3.25
C GLN A 27 4.15 8.80 3.38
N GLY A 28 4.26 7.97 2.34
CA GLY A 28 3.79 6.60 2.40
C GLY A 28 4.43 5.79 3.52
N LYS A 29 5.73 5.97 3.72
CA LYS A 29 6.45 5.32 4.83
C LYS A 29 5.93 5.74 6.18
N VAL A 30 5.62 7.03 6.36
CA VAL A 30 5.05 7.54 7.61
C VAL A 30 3.68 6.92 7.86
N PHE A 31 2.82 6.84 6.85
CA PHE A 31 1.49 6.25 7.00
C PHE A 31 1.58 4.79 7.45
N VAL A 32 2.50 4.03 6.89
CA VAL A 32 2.71 2.63 7.27
C VAL A 32 3.24 2.54 8.71
N ALA A 33 4.25 3.33 9.04
CA ALA A 33 4.87 3.30 10.36
C ALA A 33 3.89 3.68 11.49
N ASP A 34 2.92 4.56 11.18
CA ASP A 34 1.93 5.01 12.14
C ASP A 34 0.76 4.03 12.31
N GLY A 35 0.78 2.90 11.61
CA GLY A 35 -0.26 1.88 11.75
C GLY A 35 -1.55 2.20 11.00
N ASN A 36 -1.51 3.09 10.01
CA ASN A 36 -2.69 3.51 9.25
C ASN A 36 -2.98 2.62 8.04
N VAL A 37 -2.18 1.60 7.80
CA VAL A 37 -2.27 0.78 6.60
C VAL A 37 -2.50 -0.68 6.98
N THR A 38 -3.48 -1.31 6.34
CA THR A 38 -3.71 -2.74 6.47
C THR A 38 -3.48 -3.43 5.13
N VAL A 39 -3.02 -4.67 5.20
CA VAL A 39 -2.89 -5.55 4.04
C VAL A 39 -3.70 -6.81 4.34
N ASP A 40 -4.68 -7.09 3.51
CA ASP A 40 -5.61 -8.21 3.70
C ASP A 40 -6.24 -8.20 5.10
N GLY A 41 -6.55 -7.01 5.60
CA GLY A 41 -7.22 -6.82 6.88
C GLY A 41 -6.31 -6.76 8.11
N ALA A 42 -5.01 -6.98 7.96
CA ALA A 42 -4.07 -6.95 9.07
C ALA A 42 -3.16 -5.72 8.97
N ILE A 43 -2.92 -5.04 10.11
CA ILE A 43 -2.04 -3.88 10.12
C ILE A 43 -0.64 -4.30 9.69
N GLU A 44 -0.09 -3.58 8.71
CA GLU A 44 1.25 -3.80 8.22
C GLU A 44 2.14 -2.62 8.62
N LEU A 45 3.19 -2.88 9.39
CA LEU A 45 4.10 -1.84 9.86
C LEU A 45 5.41 -1.77 9.07
N ARG A 46 5.64 -2.72 8.17
CA ARG A 46 6.84 -2.71 7.33
C ARG A 46 6.62 -1.81 6.13
N LYS A 47 7.36 -0.72 6.08
CA LYS A 47 7.23 0.33 5.06
C LYS A 47 7.45 -0.18 3.64
N THR A 48 8.34 -1.14 3.49
CA THR A 48 8.72 -1.72 2.20
C THR A 48 8.19 -3.14 2.03
N ALA A 49 7.12 -3.50 2.74
CA ALA A 49 6.48 -4.80 2.58
C ALA A 49 6.15 -5.02 1.09
N LYS A 50 6.42 -6.22 0.61
CA LYS A 50 6.19 -6.55 -0.81
C LYS A 50 4.72 -6.88 -1.01
N ILE A 51 4.04 -6.05 -1.79
CA ILE A 51 2.62 -6.24 -2.12
C ILE A 51 2.53 -6.92 -3.47
N ARG A 52 1.74 -7.99 -3.52
CA ARG A 52 1.61 -8.85 -4.69
C ARG A 52 0.17 -8.85 -5.20
N LYS A 53 -0.01 -9.37 -6.40
CA LYS A 53 -1.35 -9.53 -7.00
C LYS A 53 -2.25 -10.35 -6.09
N GLY A 54 -3.50 -9.94 -5.97
CA GLY A 54 -4.50 -10.61 -5.14
C GLY A 54 -4.61 -10.05 -3.73
N GLN A 55 -3.70 -9.17 -3.33
CA GLN A 55 -3.78 -8.54 -2.01
C GLN A 55 -4.64 -7.27 -2.06
N VAL A 56 -5.23 -6.94 -0.91
CA VAL A 56 -6.04 -5.73 -0.75
C VAL A 56 -5.40 -4.86 0.33
N VAL A 57 -5.06 -3.64 -0.03
CA VAL A 57 -4.46 -2.67 0.88
C VAL A 57 -5.50 -1.63 1.24
N ALA A 58 -5.60 -1.30 2.52
CA ALA A 58 -6.53 -0.25 2.98
C ALA A 58 -5.78 0.81 3.77
N CYS A 59 -6.13 2.07 3.54
CA CYS A 59 -5.51 3.20 4.21
C CYS A 59 -6.48 4.39 4.16
N PHE A 60 -6.77 4.96 5.34
CA PHE A 60 -7.64 6.14 5.45
C PHE A 60 -9.00 5.98 4.76
N GLY A 61 -9.62 4.81 4.90
CA GLY A 61 -10.93 4.55 4.30
C GLY A 61 -10.90 4.21 2.82
N GLU A 62 -9.74 4.28 2.18
CA GLU A 62 -9.56 3.86 0.79
C GLU A 62 -9.09 2.41 0.73
N THR A 63 -9.60 1.65 -0.23
CA THR A 63 -9.13 0.28 -0.48
C THR A 63 -8.51 0.18 -1.86
N ILE A 64 -7.41 -0.56 -1.95
CA ILE A 64 -6.67 -0.79 -3.20
C ILE A 64 -6.66 -2.29 -3.48
N GLU A 65 -7.33 -2.70 -4.52
CA GLU A 65 -7.31 -4.09 -4.98
C GLU A 65 -6.15 -4.24 -5.98
N VAL A 66 -5.17 -5.06 -5.64
CA VAL A 66 -3.99 -5.27 -6.48
C VAL A 66 -4.24 -6.46 -7.40
N SER A 67 -4.12 -6.22 -8.68
CA SER A 67 -4.36 -7.27 -9.70
C SER A 67 -3.19 -7.43 -10.65
#